data_eac8e9efc6f9b4049adef5947db5fd65
#
_entry.id   eac8e9efc6f9b4049adef5947db5fd65
#
_cell.length_a   1.000
_cell.length_b   1.000
_cell.length_c   1.000
_cell.angle_alpha   90.00
_cell.angle_beta   90.00
_cell.angle_gamma   90.00
#
_symmetry.space_group_name_H-M   'P 1'
#
loop_
_entity.id
_entity.type
_entity.pdbx_description
1 polymer ?
#
loop_
_entity_poly.entity_id
_entity_poly.type
_entity_poly.pdbx_seq_one_letter_code
_entity_poly.pdbx_strand_id
1 'polypeptide(L)'
;MSMKRIKLTTSILAILVAGPVVAQENVKVLSDWSYDSLYADGWSVENMFDTTEIIGSNGEDIGDVKNVIFSNDGEVLGIIAEVGGFWDIGDTHINVPWNEVKIGETIQQAQVPVTEENVGNYGVFGDYWGGDRVNTEADAGPTDVVDDDLVGGPGIFKATDLIGSFSYLADGMRYGYISDIIVENGVISAIVADAATYGRGGFYAYPYSYRGISPMGVPHYKMPYNAAEIDTIENFDYEQLQSRGTE
;
A
#
# COMPACT_ATOMS: atom_id res chain seq x y z
N MET A 1 -75.21 14.89 -37.94
CA MET A 1 -74.60 13.66 -37.41
C MET A 1 -73.07 13.85 -37.48
N SER A 2 -72.43 14.30 -36.36
CA SER A 2 -71.00 14.72 -36.39
C SER A 2 -70.20 13.61 -35.74
N MET A 3 -69.28 12.98 -36.49
CA MET A 3 -68.37 11.97 -35.98
C MET A 3 -67.14 12.63 -35.37
N LYS A 4 -66.99 12.54 -34.02
CA LYS A 4 -65.77 12.90 -33.32
C LYS A 4 -64.69 11.85 -33.53
N ARG A 5 -63.58 12.25 -34.17
CA ARG A 5 -62.36 11.45 -34.27
C ARG A 5 -61.57 11.52 -32.97
N ILE A 6 -61.43 10.37 -32.31
CA ILE A 6 -60.58 10.20 -31.14
C ILE A 6 -59.12 9.99 -31.65
N LYS A 7 -58.20 10.89 -31.26
CA LYS A 7 -56.76 10.74 -31.50
C LYS A 7 -56.19 9.94 -30.33
N LEU A 8 -55.75 8.71 -30.59
CA LEU A 8 -54.94 7.92 -29.63
C LEU A 8 -53.48 8.43 -29.69
N THR A 9 -53.04 9.03 -28.61
CA THR A 9 -51.63 9.38 -28.41
C THR A 9 -50.95 8.20 -27.71
N THR A 10 -50.08 7.50 -28.46
CA THR A 10 -49.23 6.44 -27.90
C THR A 10 -48.00 7.07 -27.26
N SER A 11 -47.95 7.07 -25.95
CA SER A 11 -46.76 7.47 -25.20
C SER A 11 -45.77 6.30 -25.16
N ILE A 12 -44.63 6.47 -25.84
CA ILE A 12 -43.51 5.54 -25.74
C ILE A 12 -42.73 5.88 -24.46
N LEU A 13 -42.83 5.04 -23.46
CA LEU A 13 -42.04 5.10 -22.25
C LEU A 13 -40.65 4.53 -22.54
N ALA A 14 -39.66 5.39 -22.73
CA ALA A 14 -38.28 4.96 -22.84
C ALA A 14 -37.74 4.60 -21.44
N ILE A 15 -37.56 3.32 -21.18
CA ILE A 15 -36.89 2.83 -19.99
C ILE A 15 -35.40 2.98 -20.26
N LEU A 16 -34.78 4.00 -19.63
CA LEU A 16 -33.33 4.07 -19.51
C LEU A 16 -32.86 2.97 -18.55
N VAL A 17 -32.30 1.92 -19.07
CA VAL A 17 -31.54 0.94 -18.28
C VAL A 17 -30.20 1.60 -17.94
N ALA A 18 -30.09 2.19 -16.76
CA ALA A 18 -28.81 2.56 -16.20
C ALA A 18 -28.06 1.26 -15.84
N GLY A 19 -27.15 0.84 -16.71
CA GLY A 19 -26.18 -0.20 -16.36
C GLY A 19 -25.27 0.31 -15.23
N PRO A 20 -24.67 -0.61 -14.44
CA PRO A 20 -23.71 -0.19 -13.42
C PRO A 20 -22.57 0.55 -14.14
N VAL A 21 -22.36 1.82 -13.75
CA VAL A 21 -21.15 2.55 -14.13
C VAL A 21 -20.04 1.89 -13.33
N VAL A 22 -19.32 0.97 -13.96
CA VAL A 22 -18.03 0.51 -13.42
C VAL A 22 -17.12 1.73 -13.48
N ALA A 23 -16.73 2.25 -12.32
CA ALA A 23 -15.74 3.31 -12.27
C ALA A 23 -14.51 2.83 -13.03
N GLN A 24 -14.22 3.48 -14.16
CA GLN A 24 -13.01 3.23 -14.92
C GLN A 24 -11.88 3.86 -14.13
N GLU A 25 -10.94 3.04 -13.68
CA GLU A 25 -9.69 3.57 -13.12
C GLU A 25 -9.05 4.47 -14.18
N ASN A 26 -8.77 5.71 -13.81
CA ASN A 26 -8.01 6.61 -14.67
C ASN A 26 -6.53 6.21 -14.58
N VAL A 27 -6.11 5.25 -15.43
CA VAL A 27 -4.69 4.93 -15.58
C VAL A 27 -3.94 6.20 -15.98
N LYS A 28 -2.96 6.60 -15.17
CA LYS A 28 -2.12 7.77 -15.50
C LYS A 28 -1.32 7.48 -16.75
N VAL A 29 -1.30 8.42 -17.67
CA VAL A 29 -0.52 8.34 -18.92
C VAL A 29 0.94 8.59 -18.59
N LEU A 30 1.84 7.67 -18.95
CA LEU A 30 3.25 7.74 -18.57
C LEU A 30 3.98 8.95 -19.19
N SER A 31 3.54 9.44 -20.36
CA SER A 31 4.12 10.68 -20.94
C SER A 31 3.87 11.94 -20.08
N ASP A 32 2.87 11.90 -19.19
CA ASP A 32 2.51 13.00 -18.30
C ASP A 32 2.97 12.73 -16.87
N TRP A 33 3.68 11.61 -16.66
CA TRP A 33 4.20 11.20 -15.38
C TRP A 33 5.61 11.76 -15.16
N SER A 34 5.83 12.46 -14.05
CA SER A 34 7.14 12.88 -13.57
C SER A 34 7.36 12.41 -12.15
N TYR A 35 8.59 12.42 -11.71
CA TYR A 35 8.98 12.03 -10.36
C TYR A 35 9.06 13.22 -9.39
N ASP A 36 8.74 14.43 -9.85
CA ASP A 36 8.92 15.64 -9.04
C ASP A 36 8.19 15.59 -7.71
N SER A 37 6.95 15.10 -7.68
CA SER A 37 6.20 14.96 -6.43
C SER A 37 6.75 13.84 -5.57
N LEU A 38 7.18 12.72 -6.18
CA LEU A 38 7.79 11.62 -5.45
C LEU A 38 9.07 12.09 -4.74
N TYR A 39 9.90 12.87 -5.44
CA TYR A 39 11.14 13.41 -4.87
C TYR A 39 10.90 14.46 -3.78
N ALA A 40 9.84 15.25 -3.90
CA ALA A 40 9.52 16.28 -2.92
C ALA A 40 8.86 15.76 -1.64
N ASP A 41 7.88 14.87 -1.78
CA ASP A 41 6.98 14.50 -0.69
C ASP A 41 6.89 12.99 -0.44
N GLY A 42 7.43 12.18 -1.35
CA GLY A 42 7.38 10.73 -1.26
C GLY A 42 8.36 10.16 -0.23
N TRP A 43 8.07 9.00 0.31
CA TRP A 43 9.01 8.23 1.11
C TRP A 43 9.00 6.76 0.69
N SER A 44 10.15 6.13 0.85
CA SER A 44 10.41 4.74 0.50
C SER A 44 10.00 3.82 1.63
N VAL A 45 9.22 2.80 1.31
CA VAL A 45 8.83 1.76 2.28
C VAL A 45 10.02 0.85 2.59
N GLU A 46 10.84 0.53 1.60
CA GLU A 46 12.07 -0.26 1.81
C GLU A 46 13.05 0.46 2.75
N ASN A 47 13.24 1.77 2.53
CA ASN A 47 14.06 2.57 3.43
C ASN A 47 13.48 2.66 4.85
N MET A 48 12.14 2.63 4.99
CA MET A 48 11.51 2.59 6.30
C MET A 48 11.89 1.33 7.07
N PHE A 49 11.95 0.17 6.42
CA PHE A 49 12.37 -1.07 7.07
C PHE A 49 13.82 -1.03 7.54
N ASP A 50 14.69 -0.37 6.78
CA ASP A 50 16.12 -0.33 7.04
C ASP A 50 16.53 0.70 8.10
N THR A 51 15.76 1.80 8.23
CA THR A 51 16.25 2.99 8.95
C THR A 51 15.30 3.57 9.98
N THR A 52 14.03 3.14 10.05
CA THR A 52 13.05 3.79 10.92
C THR A 52 13.01 3.16 12.31
N GLU A 53 13.44 3.95 13.29
CA GLU A 53 13.28 3.65 14.71
C GLU A 53 11.85 3.96 15.17
N ILE A 54 11.27 3.11 15.97
CA ILE A 54 9.97 3.32 16.62
C ILE A 54 10.19 4.02 17.96
N ILE A 55 9.69 5.24 18.04
CA ILE A 55 9.79 6.05 19.27
C ILE A 55 8.48 5.96 20.05
N GLY A 56 8.55 5.38 21.24
CA GLY A 56 7.43 5.28 22.15
C GLY A 56 6.96 6.61 22.70
N SER A 57 5.84 6.61 23.42
CA SER A 57 5.24 7.84 23.96
C SER A 57 6.10 8.56 25.00
N ASN A 58 7.06 7.87 25.60
CA ASN A 58 8.06 8.44 26.54
C ASN A 58 9.28 9.04 25.83
N GLY A 59 9.36 8.93 24.49
CA GLY A 59 10.46 9.43 23.67
C GLY A 59 11.66 8.48 23.59
N GLU A 60 11.53 7.25 24.06
CA GLU A 60 12.56 6.22 23.95
C GLU A 60 12.38 5.43 22.66
N ASP A 61 13.49 5.00 22.07
CA ASP A 61 13.48 4.00 21.01
C ASP A 61 13.04 2.65 21.60
N ILE A 62 11.98 2.09 21.01
CA ILE A 62 11.35 0.86 21.48
C ILE A 62 11.39 -0.25 20.43
N GLY A 63 11.94 -0.01 19.25
CA GLY A 63 12.06 -1.01 18.21
C GLY A 63 12.07 -0.47 16.79
N ASP A 64 11.80 -1.34 15.82
CA ASP A 64 11.91 -1.09 14.38
C ASP A 64 10.61 -1.38 13.64
N VAL A 65 10.46 -0.78 12.44
CA VAL A 65 9.37 -1.14 11.51
C VAL A 65 9.72 -2.42 10.77
N LYS A 66 8.81 -3.39 10.80
CA LYS A 66 8.96 -4.67 10.06
C LYS A 66 8.05 -4.75 8.83
N ASN A 67 6.92 -4.07 8.85
CA ASN A 67 6.04 -4.04 7.69
C ASN A 67 5.17 -2.78 7.65
N VAL A 68 4.66 -2.45 6.46
CA VAL A 68 3.61 -1.46 6.26
C VAL A 68 2.41 -2.16 5.65
N ILE A 69 1.24 -1.87 6.17
CA ILE A 69 -0.01 -2.48 5.76
C ILE A 69 -0.82 -1.51 4.94
N PHE A 70 -1.32 -1.99 3.82
CA PHE A 70 -2.08 -1.21 2.85
C PHE A 70 -3.45 -1.78 2.58
N SER A 71 -4.40 -0.92 2.26
CA SER A 71 -5.63 -1.30 1.56
C SER A 71 -5.35 -1.54 0.08
N ASN A 72 -6.27 -2.22 -0.62
CA ASN A 72 -6.17 -2.37 -2.08
C ASN A 72 -6.17 -1.02 -2.82
N ASP A 73 -6.79 0.01 -2.25
CA ASP A 73 -6.78 1.36 -2.83
C ASP A 73 -5.45 2.08 -2.58
N GLY A 74 -4.52 1.44 -1.87
CA GLY A 74 -3.18 1.96 -1.59
C GLY A 74 -3.07 2.84 -0.36
N GLU A 75 -4.13 2.98 0.44
CA GLU A 75 -4.05 3.73 1.71
C GLU A 75 -3.20 2.95 2.72
N VAL A 76 -2.32 3.65 3.43
CA VAL A 76 -1.58 3.09 4.57
C VAL A 76 -2.56 2.90 5.72
N LEU A 77 -2.74 1.67 6.17
CA LEU A 77 -3.63 1.32 7.27
C LEU A 77 -2.90 1.29 8.61
N GLY A 78 -1.63 0.90 8.60
CA GLY A 78 -0.81 0.82 9.80
C GLY A 78 0.60 0.31 9.51
N ILE A 79 1.39 0.23 10.57
CA ILE A 79 2.72 -0.39 10.54
C ILE A 79 2.74 -1.59 11.49
N ILE A 80 3.52 -2.59 11.11
CA ILE A 80 3.93 -3.65 12.03
C ILE A 80 5.29 -3.26 12.57
N ALA A 81 5.37 -3.10 13.87
CA ALA A 81 6.61 -2.80 14.57
C ALA A 81 7.05 -4.00 15.41
N GLU A 82 8.33 -4.31 15.38
CA GLU A 82 8.96 -5.21 16.36
C GLU A 82 9.42 -4.35 17.51
N VAL A 83 8.83 -4.57 18.68
CA VAL A 83 9.16 -3.84 19.90
C VAL A 83 9.64 -4.81 20.96
N GLY A 84 10.66 -4.45 21.73
CA GLY A 84 11.19 -5.36 22.75
C GLY A 84 12.51 -4.94 23.34
N GLY A 85 13.10 -5.87 24.11
CA GLY A 85 14.43 -5.70 24.72
C GLY A 85 14.47 -4.77 25.93
N PHE A 86 13.50 -3.88 26.13
CA PHE A 86 13.45 -2.91 27.21
C PHE A 86 12.51 -3.33 28.35
N TRP A 87 11.46 -4.10 28.03
CA TRP A 87 10.33 -4.31 28.95
C TRP A 87 10.21 -5.74 29.49
N ASP A 88 11.28 -6.51 29.51
CA ASP A 88 11.29 -7.93 29.93
C ASP A 88 10.24 -8.82 29.19
N ILE A 89 9.62 -8.32 28.10
CA ILE A 89 8.60 -9.06 27.35
C ILE A 89 9.18 -9.81 26.14
N GLY A 90 10.49 -9.68 25.88
CA GLY A 90 11.10 -10.22 24.66
C GLY A 90 10.70 -9.37 23.41
N ASP A 91 11.21 -9.77 22.24
CA ASP A 91 10.83 -9.14 20.98
C ASP A 91 9.40 -9.53 20.63
N THR A 92 8.54 -8.55 20.40
CA THR A 92 7.15 -8.77 20.07
C THR A 92 6.70 -7.90 18.91
N HIS A 93 5.83 -8.43 18.05
CA HIS A 93 5.26 -7.67 16.95
C HIS A 93 3.95 -7.03 17.38
N ILE A 94 3.80 -5.76 17.04
CA ILE A 94 2.59 -4.98 17.28
C ILE A 94 2.10 -4.34 16.00
N ASN A 95 0.79 -4.13 15.88
CA ASN A 95 0.18 -3.36 14.82
C ASN A 95 -0.22 -1.99 15.34
N VAL A 96 0.39 -0.94 14.79
CA VAL A 96 0.04 0.45 15.13
C VAL A 96 -0.75 1.05 13.97
N PRO A 97 -2.02 1.46 14.19
CA PRO A 97 -2.83 2.13 13.18
C PRO A 97 -2.14 3.39 12.66
N TRP A 98 -2.22 3.63 11.35
CA TRP A 98 -1.51 4.76 10.74
C TRP A 98 -1.89 6.12 11.30
N ASN A 99 -3.14 6.32 11.70
CA ASN A 99 -3.60 7.56 12.33
C ASN A 99 -2.98 7.81 13.72
N GLU A 100 -2.32 6.83 14.31
CA GLU A 100 -1.58 6.93 15.55
C GLU A 100 -0.07 7.07 15.35
N VAL A 101 0.41 6.89 14.11
CA VAL A 101 1.82 7.03 13.75
C VAL A 101 2.10 8.48 13.36
N LYS A 102 3.17 9.03 13.92
CA LYS A 102 3.70 10.35 13.54
C LYS A 102 5.10 10.20 13.00
N ILE A 103 5.24 10.34 11.70
CA ILE A 103 6.55 10.39 11.06
C ILE A 103 7.23 11.70 11.45
N GLY A 104 8.51 11.64 11.83
CA GLY A 104 9.33 12.78 12.14
C GLY A 104 9.59 13.70 10.94
N GLU A 105 10.51 14.66 11.08
CA GLU A 105 10.97 15.46 9.93
C GLU A 105 11.63 14.59 8.87
N THR A 106 12.22 13.45 9.30
CA THR A 106 12.75 12.41 8.43
C THR A 106 12.02 11.09 8.70
N ILE A 107 12.08 10.15 7.75
CA ILE A 107 11.51 8.82 7.91
C ILE A 107 12.25 7.96 8.95
N GLN A 108 13.39 8.42 9.44
CA GLN A 108 14.21 7.69 10.41
C GLN A 108 13.54 7.49 11.76
N GLN A 109 12.48 8.23 12.06
CA GLN A 109 11.74 8.09 13.31
C GLN A 109 10.23 8.09 13.08
N ALA A 110 9.56 7.10 13.65
CA ALA A 110 8.12 7.01 13.73
C ALA A 110 7.68 7.01 15.19
N GLN A 111 7.07 8.12 15.64
CA GLN A 111 6.55 8.21 16.99
C GLN A 111 5.18 7.55 17.10
N VAL A 112 5.02 6.72 18.12
CA VAL A 112 3.79 5.97 18.39
C VAL A 112 3.34 6.15 19.84
N PRO A 113 2.03 6.03 20.16
CA PRO A 113 1.53 6.20 21.54
C PRO A 113 1.70 4.92 22.39
N VAL A 114 2.67 4.08 22.05
CA VAL A 114 2.92 2.80 22.72
C VAL A 114 3.78 2.98 23.96
N THR A 115 3.43 2.27 25.03
CA THR A 115 4.15 2.17 26.29
C THR A 115 4.19 0.73 26.74
N GLU A 116 5.05 0.41 27.71
CA GLU A 116 5.09 -0.91 28.37
C GLU A 116 3.69 -1.33 28.91
N GLU A 117 2.93 -0.37 29.43
CA GLU A 117 1.62 -0.64 30.06
C GLU A 117 0.52 -0.92 29.04
N ASN A 118 0.63 -0.38 27.79
CA ASN A 118 -0.43 -0.47 26.79
C ASN A 118 -0.06 -1.30 25.55
N VAL A 119 1.18 -1.78 25.44
CA VAL A 119 1.67 -2.55 24.29
C VAL A 119 0.77 -3.75 23.97
N GLY A 120 0.21 -4.40 24.98
CA GLY A 120 -0.74 -5.51 24.80
C GLY A 120 -2.04 -5.15 24.09
N ASN A 121 -2.36 -3.85 23.94
CA ASN A 121 -3.55 -3.39 23.20
C ASN A 121 -3.30 -3.32 21.67
N TYR A 122 -2.05 -3.41 21.24
CA TYR A 122 -1.62 -3.29 19.85
C TYR A 122 -1.33 -4.67 19.21
N GLY A 123 -2.10 -5.68 19.57
CA GLY A 123 -1.91 -7.02 19.03
C GLY A 123 -2.03 -7.09 17.51
N VAL A 124 -1.18 -7.89 16.87
CA VAL A 124 -1.11 -8.04 15.40
C VAL A 124 -2.43 -8.53 14.81
N PHE A 125 -3.23 -9.25 15.58
CA PHE A 125 -4.54 -9.79 15.18
C PHE A 125 -5.73 -8.92 15.63
N GLY A 126 -5.53 -7.62 15.87
CA GLY A 126 -6.58 -6.71 16.31
C GLY A 126 -7.68 -6.45 15.27
N ASP A 127 -8.81 -5.89 15.73
CA ASP A 127 -10.04 -5.62 14.98
C ASP A 127 -9.90 -4.65 13.77
N TYR A 128 -8.70 -4.17 13.48
CA TYR A 128 -8.44 -3.12 12.49
C TYR A 128 -8.56 -3.58 11.03
N TRP A 129 -8.55 -4.89 10.78
CA TRP A 129 -8.47 -5.44 9.44
C TRP A 129 -9.83 -5.76 8.80
N GLY A 130 -10.94 -5.27 9.37
CA GLY A 130 -12.27 -5.35 8.74
C GLY A 130 -12.79 -6.77 8.49
N GLY A 131 -12.16 -7.79 9.05
CA GLY A 131 -12.61 -9.17 8.99
C GLY A 131 -13.32 -9.58 10.28
N ASP A 132 -14.36 -10.41 10.16
CA ASP A 132 -14.95 -11.10 11.30
C ASP A 132 -13.84 -11.73 12.14
N ARG A 133 -13.82 -11.42 13.43
CA ARG A 133 -12.90 -11.99 14.41
C ARG A 133 -12.78 -13.48 14.16
N VAL A 134 -11.61 -13.93 13.73
CA VAL A 134 -11.24 -15.29 14.05
C VAL A 134 -11.12 -15.30 15.57
N ASN A 135 -12.09 -15.91 16.24
CA ASN A 135 -12.08 -16.11 17.68
C ASN A 135 -10.86 -16.97 18.04
N THR A 136 -9.70 -16.36 18.13
CA THR A 136 -8.62 -16.84 18.95
C THR A 136 -8.89 -16.28 20.33
N GLU A 137 -9.00 -17.17 21.29
CA GLU A 137 -9.37 -16.88 22.67
C GLU A 137 -8.69 -15.62 23.20
N ALA A 138 -9.46 -14.79 23.88
CA ALA A 138 -9.15 -13.43 24.32
C ALA A 138 -8.02 -13.33 25.37
N ASP A 139 -7.08 -14.24 25.39
CA ASP A 139 -5.94 -14.31 26.30
C ASP A 139 -4.58 -14.43 25.60
N ALA A 140 -4.51 -14.25 24.29
CA ALA A 140 -3.21 -14.13 23.64
C ALA A 140 -2.68 -12.72 23.90
N GLY A 141 -1.86 -12.58 24.90
CA GLY A 141 -0.94 -11.45 25.05
C GLY A 141 -0.05 -11.31 23.81
N PRO A 142 0.88 -10.33 23.78
CA PRO A 142 1.80 -10.14 22.66
C PRO A 142 2.32 -11.49 22.20
N THR A 143 2.01 -11.86 20.98
CA THR A 143 2.42 -13.15 20.40
C THR A 143 3.70 -12.90 19.63
N ASP A 144 4.70 -13.77 19.82
CA ASP A 144 5.84 -13.87 18.89
C ASP A 144 5.31 -14.30 17.51
N VAL A 145 4.69 -13.40 16.79
CA VAL A 145 4.25 -13.65 15.43
C VAL A 145 5.38 -13.24 14.51
N VAL A 146 5.95 -14.21 13.86
CA VAL A 146 6.85 -13.96 12.75
C VAL A 146 6.02 -13.26 11.66
N ASP A 147 6.49 -12.14 11.14
CA ASP A 147 5.80 -11.31 10.13
C ASP A 147 5.32 -12.13 8.91
N ASP A 148 6.03 -13.19 8.58
CA ASP A 148 5.69 -14.14 7.51
C ASP A 148 4.34 -14.85 7.70
N ASP A 149 3.84 -14.94 8.92
CA ASP A 149 2.58 -15.62 9.24
C ASP A 149 1.36 -14.67 9.15
N LEU A 150 1.58 -13.36 8.97
CA LEU A 150 0.52 -12.39 8.78
C LEU A 150 -0.08 -12.50 7.40
N VAL A 151 -1.27 -13.06 7.32
CA VAL A 151 -2.07 -13.09 6.08
C VAL A 151 -3.05 -11.92 6.11
N GLY A 152 -2.92 -11.00 5.16
CA GLY A 152 -3.89 -9.93 4.98
C GLY A 152 -5.29 -10.47 4.72
N GLY A 153 -6.32 -9.81 5.25
CA GLY A 153 -7.72 -10.09 4.92
C GLY A 153 -8.04 -9.68 3.47
N PRO A 154 -9.27 -9.94 2.99
CA PRO A 154 -9.69 -9.48 1.67
C PRO A 154 -9.53 -7.96 1.55
N GLY A 155 -8.80 -7.51 0.55
CA GLY A 155 -8.61 -6.08 0.30
C GLY A 155 -7.48 -5.42 1.07
N ILE A 156 -6.62 -6.20 1.71
CA ILE A 156 -5.48 -5.74 2.51
C ILE A 156 -4.25 -6.55 2.12
N PHE A 157 -3.10 -5.88 2.04
CA PHE A 157 -1.82 -6.53 1.77
C PHE A 157 -0.69 -5.89 2.56
N LYS A 158 0.38 -6.64 2.76
CA LYS A 158 1.63 -6.18 3.35
C LYS A 158 2.55 -5.62 2.26
N ALA A 159 3.39 -4.67 2.62
CA ALA A 159 4.44 -4.21 1.72
C ALA A 159 5.31 -5.37 1.23
N THR A 160 5.66 -6.30 2.12
CA THR A 160 6.46 -7.50 1.82
C THR A 160 5.75 -8.50 0.90
N ASP A 161 4.43 -8.42 0.72
CA ASP A 161 3.72 -9.20 -0.30
C ASP A 161 4.03 -8.71 -1.73
N LEU A 162 4.40 -7.43 -1.88
CA LEU A 162 4.75 -6.83 -3.17
C LEU A 162 6.25 -6.67 -3.37
N ILE A 163 6.98 -6.12 -2.39
CA ILE A 163 8.43 -5.94 -2.49
C ILE A 163 9.09 -7.32 -2.64
N GLY A 164 9.97 -7.45 -3.64
CA GLY A 164 10.58 -8.71 -4.03
C GLY A 164 9.74 -9.58 -4.97
N SER A 165 8.43 -9.28 -5.15
CA SER A 165 7.58 -10.01 -6.08
C SER A 165 7.82 -9.60 -7.54
N PHE A 166 7.22 -10.35 -8.48
CA PHE A 166 7.36 -10.06 -9.90
C PHE A 166 6.43 -8.93 -10.34
N SER A 167 6.96 -8.04 -11.19
CA SER A 167 6.16 -7.09 -11.97
C SER A 167 5.96 -7.59 -13.40
N TYR A 168 4.74 -7.36 -13.93
CA TYR A 168 4.33 -7.75 -15.28
C TYR A 168 3.75 -6.57 -16.03
N LEU A 169 3.92 -6.55 -17.35
CA LEU A 169 3.27 -5.60 -18.24
C LEU A 169 1.78 -5.97 -18.49
N ALA A 170 1.06 -5.07 -19.13
CA ALA A 170 -0.36 -5.26 -19.45
C ALA A 170 -0.65 -6.51 -20.30
N ASP A 171 0.28 -6.94 -21.14
CA ASP A 171 0.19 -8.16 -21.95
C ASP A 171 0.57 -9.44 -21.19
N GLY A 172 1.03 -9.30 -19.92
CA GLY A 172 1.47 -10.41 -19.09
C GLY A 172 2.94 -10.77 -19.26
N MET A 173 3.71 -10.00 -20.02
CA MET A 173 5.18 -10.16 -20.11
C MET A 173 5.82 -9.77 -18.77
N ARG A 174 6.71 -10.60 -18.25
CA ARG A 174 7.47 -10.30 -17.04
C ARG A 174 8.41 -9.14 -17.31
N TYR A 175 8.33 -8.11 -16.47
CA TYR A 175 9.13 -6.91 -16.60
C TYR A 175 10.34 -6.89 -15.66
N GLY A 176 10.14 -7.25 -14.40
CA GLY A 176 11.19 -7.22 -13.40
C GLY A 176 10.71 -7.64 -12.04
N TYR A 177 11.35 -7.10 -11.02
CA TYR A 177 10.98 -7.26 -9.62
C TYR A 177 10.55 -5.91 -9.04
N ILE A 178 9.62 -5.93 -8.12
CA ILE A 178 9.29 -4.75 -7.31
C ILE A 178 10.40 -4.58 -6.29
N SER A 179 11.08 -3.46 -6.35
CA SER A 179 12.16 -3.13 -5.42
C SER A 179 11.69 -2.24 -4.28
N ASP A 180 10.60 -1.47 -4.48
CA ASP A 180 10.12 -0.53 -3.47
C ASP A 180 8.68 -0.07 -3.75
N ILE A 181 8.08 0.55 -2.74
CA ILE A 181 6.80 1.24 -2.78
C ILE A 181 7.04 2.68 -2.31
N ILE A 182 6.64 3.68 -3.11
CA ILE A 182 6.73 5.08 -2.72
C ILE A 182 5.36 5.57 -2.27
N VAL A 183 5.31 6.12 -1.08
CA VAL A 183 4.10 6.65 -0.44
C VAL A 183 4.17 8.17 -0.35
N GLU A 184 3.10 8.85 -0.73
CA GLU A 184 2.87 10.29 -0.53
C GLU A 184 1.57 10.49 0.24
N ASN A 185 1.58 11.30 1.28
CA ASN A 185 0.38 11.63 2.06
C ASN A 185 -0.43 10.42 2.57
N GLY A 186 0.25 9.34 2.93
CA GLY A 186 -0.38 8.12 3.44
C GLY A 186 -1.04 7.24 2.39
N VAL A 187 -0.73 7.44 1.10
CA VAL A 187 -1.25 6.62 -0.01
C VAL A 187 -0.09 6.22 -0.93
N ILE A 188 -0.13 5.02 -1.47
CA ILE A 188 0.85 4.56 -2.46
C ILE A 188 0.72 5.43 -3.72
N SER A 189 1.78 6.14 -4.06
CA SER A 189 1.87 6.92 -5.29
C SER A 189 2.55 6.15 -6.42
N ALA A 190 3.58 5.37 -6.10
CA ALA A 190 4.30 4.61 -7.11
C ALA A 190 4.78 3.25 -6.61
N ILE A 191 4.93 2.34 -7.56
CA ILE A 191 5.65 1.07 -7.42
C ILE A 191 6.98 1.19 -8.17
N VAL A 192 8.08 0.93 -7.50
CA VAL A 192 9.41 0.96 -8.12
C VAL A 192 9.80 -0.44 -8.56
N ALA A 193 10.14 -0.59 -9.82
CA ALA A 193 10.58 -1.85 -10.39
C ALA A 193 12.07 -1.81 -10.77
N ASP A 194 12.81 -2.86 -10.39
CA ASP A 194 14.10 -3.18 -10.97
C ASP A 194 13.87 -3.92 -12.31
N ALA A 195 14.19 -3.25 -13.41
CA ALA A 195 13.96 -3.74 -14.76
C ALA A 195 15.18 -4.42 -15.40
N ALA A 196 16.23 -4.72 -14.63
CA ALA A 196 17.46 -5.33 -15.16
C ALA A 196 17.19 -6.66 -15.88
N THR A 197 16.25 -7.46 -15.40
CA THR A 197 15.84 -8.72 -16.06
C THR A 197 15.13 -8.51 -17.40
N TYR A 198 14.58 -7.32 -17.65
CA TYR A 198 13.99 -6.90 -18.92
C TYR A 198 15.02 -6.28 -19.88
N GLY A 199 16.25 -6.11 -19.42
CA GLY A 199 17.33 -5.48 -20.21
C GLY A 199 17.42 -3.97 -20.02
N ARG A 200 16.68 -3.39 -19.07
CA ARG A 200 16.78 -1.98 -18.67
C ARG A 200 17.44 -1.91 -17.31
N GLY A 201 18.68 -1.46 -17.26
CA GLY A 201 19.39 -1.27 -15.98
C GLY A 201 18.80 -0.07 -15.21
N GLY A 202 18.68 -0.22 -13.88
CA GLY A 202 18.21 0.81 -12.98
C GLY A 202 16.78 0.59 -12.49
N PHE A 203 16.28 1.58 -11.75
CA PHE A 203 14.97 1.58 -11.12
C PHE A 203 14.01 2.48 -11.89
N TYR A 204 12.74 2.11 -11.92
CA TYR A 204 11.70 2.86 -12.62
C TYR A 204 10.45 2.91 -11.76
N ALA A 205 9.98 4.11 -11.41
CA ALA A 205 8.78 4.30 -10.59
C ALA A 205 7.52 4.48 -11.47
N TYR A 206 6.58 3.57 -11.32
CA TYR A 206 5.31 3.57 -12.07
C TYR A 206 4.17 3.99 -11.16
N PRO A 207 3.21 4.80 -11.64
CA PRO A 207 2.02 5.11 -10.88
C PRO A 207 1.34 3.84 -10.35
N TYR A 208 0.94 3.86 -9.09
CA TYR A 208 0.21 2.75 -8.50
C TYR A 208 -1.14 2.53 -9.17
N SER A 209 -1.49 1.27 -9.38
CA SER A 209 -2.80 0.82 -9.88
C SER A 209 -3.34 -0.26 -8.95
N TYR A 210 -4.46 0.00 -8.30
CA TYR A 210 -5.07 -0.96 -7.36
C TYR A 210 -5.47 -2.30 -8.01
N ARG A 211 -5.67 -2.32 -9.33
CA ARG A 211 -5.95 -3.55 -10.09
C ARG A 211 -4.70 -4.36 -10.42
N GLY A 212 -3.54 -3.81 -10.13
CA GLY A 212 -2.26 -4.47 -10.41
C GLY A 212 -1.98 -5.63 -9.48
N ILE A 213 -2.52 -5.62 -8.27
CA ILE A 213 -2.26 -6.65 -7.26
C ILE A 213 -3.06 -7.90 -7.56
N SER A 214 -2.38 -9.05 -7.58
CA SER A 214 -3.05 -10.34 -7.68
C SER A 214 -3.50 -10.81 -6.30
N PRO A 215 -4.81 -11.00 -6.08
CA PRO A 215 -5.32 -11.38 -4.76
C PRO A 215 -5.14 -12.87 -4.43
N MET A 216 -4.66 -13.69 -5.36
CA MET A 216 -4.54 -15.14 -5.18
C MET A 216 -3.26 -15.70 -5.81
N GLY A 217 -2.61 -16.63 -5.10
CA GLY A 217 -1.44 -17.35 -5.56
C GLY A 217 -0.13 -16.66 -5.18
N VAL A 218 0.90 -16.81 -6.02
CA VAL A 218 2.19 -16.12 -5.82
C VAL A 218 1.96 -14.62 -6.00
N PRO A 219 2.33 -13.79 -5.02
CA PRO A 219 2.18 -12.34 -5.13
C PRO A 219 2.87 -11.81 -6.38
N HIS A 220 2.18 -10.97 -7.13
CA HIS A 220 2.72 -10.29 -8.28
C HIS A 220 1.93 -9.02 -8.57
N TYR A 221 2.57 -8.09 -9.24
CA TYR A 221 1.96 -6.83 -9.63
C TYR A 221 1.90 -6.69 -11.14
N LYS A 222 0.71 -6.49 -11.68
CA LYS A 222 0.49 -6.27 -13.09
C LYS A 222 0.29 -4.79 -13.37
N MET A 223 1.25 -4.17 -14.03
CA MET A 223 1.16 -2.78 -14.47
C MET A 223 0.17 -2.65 -15.63
N PRO A 224 -0.56 -1.54 -15.72
CA PRO A 224 -1.49 -1.30 -16.81
C PRO A 224 -0.82 -0.85 -18.12
N TYR A 225 0.51 -0.88 -18.20
CA TYR A 225 1.32 -0.34 -19.29
C TYR A 225 1.89 -1.42 -20.21
N ASN A 226 2.05 -1.10 -21.48
CA ASN A 226 2.73 -1.95 -22.46
C ASN A 226 4.22 -1.55 -22.63
N ALA A 227 4.98 -2.35 -23.39
CA ALA A 227 6.41 -2.14 -23.59
C ALA A 227 6.76 -0.75 -24.17
N ALA A 228 5.98 -0.25 -25.11
CA ALA A 228 6.26 1.04 -25.74
C ALA A 228 6.02 2.22 -24.79
N GLU A 229 5.05 2.08 -23.87
CA GLU A 229 4.78 3.11 -22.86
C GLU A 229 5.87 3.16 -21.80
N ILE A 230 6.30 2.01 -21.30
CA ILE A 230 7.34 1.94 -20.26
C ILE A 230 8.70 2.47 -20.72
N ASP A 231 8.99 2.41 -22.03
CA ASP A 231 10.24 2.91 -22.58
C ASP A 231 10.33 4.45 -22.57
N THR A 232 9.24 5.14 -22.26
CA THR A 232 9.19 6.61 -22.25
C THR A 232 9.65 7.25 -20.96
N ILE A 233 9.72 6.48 -19.85
CA ILE A 233 10.09 7.04 -18.55
C ILE A 233 11.59 6.91 -18.26
N GLU A 234 12.09 7.84 -17.47
CA GLU A 234 13.49 7.91 -17.04
C GLU A 234 13.75 7.00 -15.84
N ASN A 235 15.01 6.77 -15.52
CA ASN A 235 15.40 6.07 -14.29
C ASN A 235 14.93 6.86 -13.06
N PHE A 236 14.44 6.14 -12.07
CA PHE A 236 14.16 6.69 -10.75
C PHE A 236 15.48 6.74 -9.95
N ASP A 237 15.76 7.91 -9.41
CA ASP A 237 17.01 8.18 -8.69
C ASP A 237 16.70 8.34 -7.19
N TYR A 238 17.05 7.34 -6.41
CA TYR A 238 16.83 7.35 -4.96
C TYR A 238 17.58 8.48 -4.23
N GLU A 239 18.71 8.97 -4.80
CA GLU A 239 19.44 10.08 -4.19
C GLU A 239 18.65 11.41 -4.23
N GLN A 240 17.68 11.51 -5.14
CA GLN A 240 16.78 12.66 -5.24
C GLN A 240 15.54 12.54 -4.36
N LEU A 241 15.26 11.36 -3.83
CA LEU A 241 14.19 11.15 -2.87
C LEU A 241 14.56 11.84 -1.55
N GLN A 242 14.57 13.17 -1.55
CA GLN A 242 15.02 14.03 -0.44
C GLN A 242 14.17 13.89 0.81
N SER A 243 13.10 13.23 0.67
CA SER A 243 12.17 13.12 1.70
C SER A 243 12.77 12.39 2.85
N ARG A 244 13.18 13.14 3.78
CA ARG A 244 12.98 12.64 5.11
C ARG A 244 13.85 11.45 5.51
N GLY A 245 15.03 11.28 4.91
CA GLY A 245 15.85 10.12 5.22
C GLY A 245 17.36 10.30 5.24
N THR A 246 17.88 11.47 4.94
CA THR A 246 19.33 11.70 4.97
C THR A 246 19.66 13.09 5.48
N GLU A 247 19.72 13.29 6.77
CA GLU A 247 20.68 14.19 7.42
C GLU A 247 21.20 13.55 8.70
#